data_e0458df57b41c4964a40854959994766
#
_entry.id   e0458df57b41c4964a40854959994766
#
_cell.length_a   1.000
_cell.length_b   1.000
_cell.length_c   1.000
_cell.angle_alpha   90.00
_cell.angle_beta   90.00
_cell.angle_gamma   90.00
#
_symmetry.space_group_name_H-M   'P 1'
#
loop_
_entity.id
_entity.type
_entity.pdbx_description
1 polymer ?
#
loop_
_entity_poly.entity_id
_entity_poly.type
_entity_poly.pdbx_seq_one_letter_code
_entity_poly.pdbx_strand_id
1 'polypeptide(L)'
;MRTYWTYILASKPRGTLYIGVTNGLIFRVEQHRAGKGSGFTRKYAVRLLVWNEEFASARDAIQREKKLKRYTRAWKINLIERTNPHWVDLYPALPGVAPVPVLVPRGNLDPRPKAEDDS
;
A
#
# COMPACT_ATOMS: atom_id res chain seq x y z
N MET A 1 -12.27 -19.93 2.16
CA MET A 1 -12.89 -18.86 1.38
C MET A 1 -11.80 -17.94 0.86
N ARG A 2 -11.89 -17.57 -0.41
CA ARG A 2 -10.86 -16.70 -0.99
C ARG A 2 -11.28 -15.26 -0.91
N THR A 3 -10.30 -14.40 -0.75
CA THR A 3 -10.50 -12.96 -0.72
C THR A 3 -9.60 -12.34 -1.79
N TYR A 4 -10.12 -11.32 -2.43
CA TYR A 4 -9.39 -10.59 -3.47
C TYR A 4 -9.43 -9.11 -3.12
N TRP A 5 -8.42 -8.40 -3.56
CA TRP A 5 -8.32 -6.96 -3.28
C TRP A 5 -7.99 -6.20 -4.55
N THR A 6 -8.63 -5.04 -4.69
CA THR A 6 -8.16 -4.00 -5.60
C THR A 6 -7.42 -3.00 -4.72
N TYR A 7 -6.24 -2.59 -5.14
CA TYR A 7 -5.41 -1.73 -4.30
C TYR A 7 -4.75 -0.64 -5.12
N ILE A 8 -4.35 0.44 -4.44
CA ILE A 8 -3.59 1.53 -5.05
C ILE A 8 -2.33 1.76 -4.24
N LEU A 9 -1.20 1.78 -4.94
CA LEU A 9 0.08 2.15 -4.36
C LEU A 9 0.46 3.54 -4.86
N ALA A 10 1.23 4.27 -4.06
CA ALA A 10 1.73 5.58 -4.43
C ALA A 10 3.22 5.67 -4.15
N SER A 11 3.92 6.51 -4.93
CA SER A 11 5.33 6.76 -4.68
C SER A 11 5.53 7.71 -3.49
N LYS A 12 4.60 8.60 -3.30
CA LYS A 12 4.56 9.60 -2.23
C LYS A 12 3.16 10.20 -2.22
N PRO A 13 2.80 11.04 -1.24
CA PRO A 13 1.50 11.72 -1.27
C PRO A 13 1.31 12.44 -2.58
N ARG A 14 0.19 12.13 -3.25
CA ARG A 14 -0.17 12.67 -4.57
C ARG A 14 0.88 12.42 -5.65
N GLY A 15 1.72 11.40 -5.46
CA GLY A 15 2.73 11.04 -6.45
C GLY A 15 2.21 10.10 -7.52
N THR A 16 3.11 9.30 -8.07
CA THR A 16 2.77 8.30 -9.07
C THR A 16 1.90 7.21 -8.45
N LEU A 17 0.85 6.81 -9.15
CA LEU A 17 -0.11 5.83 -8.66
C LEU A 17 -0.03 4.54 -9.47
N TYR A 18 -0.23 3.41 -8.81
CA TYR A 18 -0.32 2.11 -9.45
C TYR A 18 -1.55 1.39 -8.91
N ILE A 19 -2.40 0.89 -9.79
CA ILE A 19 -3.62 0.18 -9.43
C ILE A 19 -3.45 -1.29 -9.79
N GLY A 20 -3.76 -2.18 -8.85
CA GLY A 20 -3.63 -3.62 -9.09
C GLY A 20 -4.70 -4.43 -8.42
N VAL A 21 -4.70 -5.73 -8.72
CA VAL A 21 -5.58 -6.72 -8.12
C VAL A 21 -4.72 -7.86 -7.61
N THR A 22 -5.07 -8.41 -6.46
CA THR A 22 -4.34 -9.55 -5.90
C THR A 22 -5.26 -10.40 -5.03
N ASN A 23 -4.89 -11.65 -4.84
CA ASN A 23 -5.53 -12.51 -3.84
C ASN A 23 -4.67 -12.65 -2.59
N GLY A 24 -3.58 -11.91 -2.50
CA GLY A 24 -2.69 -11.90 -1.35
C GLY A 24 -2.11 -10.51 -1.17
N LEU A 25 -2.88 -9.62 -0.55
CA LEU A 25 -2.51 -8.20 -0.46
C LEU A 25 -1.18 -7.99 0.25
N ILE A 26 -0.99 -8.63 1.41
CA ILE A 26 0.24 -8.47 2.18
C ILE A 26 1.46 -8.87 1.36
N PHE A 27 1.40 -10.06 0.78
CA PHE A 27 2.51 -10.58 -0.02
C PHE A 27 2.80 -9.68 -1.22
N ARG A 28 1.75 -9.22 -1.91
CA ARG A 28 1.92 -8.39 -3.09
C ARG A 28 2.53 -7.04 -2.76
N VAL A 29 2.08 -6.42 -1.66
CA VAL A 29 2.66 -5.15 -1.23
C VAL A 29 4.12 -5.34 -0.85
N GLU A 30 4.45 -6.44 -0.17
CA GLU A 30 5.83 -6.75 0.18
C GLU A 30 6.71 -6.90 -1.05
N GLN A 31 6.19 -7.56 -2.10
CA GLN A 31 6.92 -7.67 -3.36
C GLN A 31 7.23 -6.30 -3.97
N HIS A 32 6.24 -5.40 -3.98
CA HIS A 32 6.44 -4.06 -4.52
C HIS A 32 7.47 -3.28 -3.67
N ARG A 33 7.38 -3.41 -2.35
CA ARG A 33 8.32 -2.70 -1.46
C ARG A 33 9.74 -3.22 -1.63
N ALA A 34 9.89 -4.49 -1.96
CA ALA A 34 11.22 -5.10 -2.17
C ALA A 34 11.76 -4.84 -3.58
N GLY A 35 11.00 -4.11 -4.43
CA GLY A 35 11.41 -3.86 -5.80
C GLY A 35 11.22 -5.04 -6.71
N LYS A 36 10.40 -6.01 -6.32
CA LYS A 36 10.15 -7.24 -7.08
C LYS A 36 8.76 -7.28 -7.69
N GLY A 37 8.04 -6.18 -7.68
CA GLY A 37 6.74 -6.08 -8.29
C GLY A 37 6.85 -5.89 -9.79
N SER A 38 6.00 -5.02 -10.33
CA SER A 38 6.06 -4.73 -11.76
C SER A 38 7.25 -3.82 -12.06
N GLY A 39 7.66 -3.78 -13.34
CA GLY A 39 8.70 -2.84 -13.76
C GLY A 39 8.30 -1.40 -13.50
N PHE A 40 6.98 -1.10 -13.63
CA PHE A 40 6.47 0.24 -13.38
C PHE A 40 6.70 0.66 -11.92
N THR A 41 6.28 -0.20 -10.97
CA THR A 41 6.39 0.15 -9.56
C THR A 41 7.85 0.26 -9.11
N ARG A 42 8.72 -0.55 -9.71
CA ARG A 42 10.15 -0.48 -9.41
C ARG A 42 10.76 0.82 -9.95
N LYS A 43 10.43 1.17 -11.20
CA LYS A 43 10.97 2.35 -11.85
C LYS A 43 10.61 3.64 -11.10
N TYR A 44 9.38 3.74 -10.64
CA TYR A 44 8.88 4.94 -10.00
C TYR A 44 8.86 4.87 -8.47
N ALA A 45 9.41 3.79 -7.91
CA ALA A 45 9.47 3.59 -6.45
C ALA A 45 8.09 3.69 -5.80
N VAL A 46 7.09 3.03 -6.39
CA VAL A 46 5.71 3.09 -5.94
C VAL A 46 5.52 2.03 -4.86
N ARG A 47 5.59 2.41 -3.60
CA ARG A 47 5.68 1.45 -2.49
C ARG A 47 4.69 1.69 -1.36
N LEU A 48 4.02 2.84 -1.31
CA LEU A 48 3.08 3.14 -0.23
C LEU A 48 1.72 2.57 -0.58
N LEU A 49 1.13 1.77 0.30
CA LEU A 49 -0.23 1.30 0.13
C LEU A 49 -1.15 2.40 0.64
N VAL A 50 -1.89 3.05 -0.26
CA VAL A 50 -2.70 4.20 0.12
C VAL A 50 -4.20 3.95 0.05
N TRP A 51 -4.62 2.83 -0.56
CA TRP A 51 -6.03 2.48 -0.67
C TRP A 51 -6.17 0.99 -1.03
N ASN A 52 -7.18 0.33 -0.48
CA ASN A 52 -7.53 -1.01 -0.91
C ASN A 52 -9.00 -1.29 -0.62
N GLU A 53 -9.55 -2.23 -1.36
CA GLU A 53 -10.92 -2.67 -1.20
C GLU A 53 -10.99 -4.18 -1.38
N GLU A 54 -11.74 -4.82 -0.52
CA GLU A 54 -11.85 -6.27 -0.44
C GLU A 54 -13.04 -6.79 -1.22
N PHE A 55 -12.89 -7.94 -1.88
CA PHE A 55 -13.95 -8.55 -2.67
C PHE A 55 -13.98 -10.05 -2.45
N ALA A 56 -15.16 -10.65 -2.53
CA ALA A 56 -15.32 -12.09 -2.39
C ALA A 56 -15.00 -12.82 -3.70
N SER A 57 -14.92 -12.13 -4.84
CA SER A 57 -14.64 -12.77 -6.12
C SER A 57 -13.57 -12.00 -6.89
N ALA A 58 -12.79 -12.75 -7.67
CA ALA A 58 -11.78 -12.16 -8.54
C ALA A 58 -12.43 -11.25 -9.58
N ARG A 59 -13.58 -11.65 -10.08
CA ARG A 59 -14.30 -10.88 -11.10
C ARG A 59 -14.61 -9.48 -10.62
N ASP A 60 -15.14 -9.35 -9.40
CA ASP A 60 -15.52 -8.04 -8.86
C ASP A 60 -14.28 -7.18 -8.64
N ALA A 61 -13.21 -7.77 -8.13
CA ALA A 61 -11.96 -7.05 -7.91
C ALA A 61 -11.38 -6.53 -9.23
N ILE A 62 -11.41 -7.35 -10.27
CA ILE A 62 -10.92 -6.98 -11.60
C ILE A 62 -11.78 -5.88 -12.21
N GLN A 63 -13.10 -5.98 -12.07
CA GLN A 63 -13.99 -4.93 -12.58
C GLN A 63 -13.72 -3.60 -11.89
N ARG A 64 -13.47 -3.64 -10.58
CA ARG A 64 -13.14 -2.43 -9.83
C ARG A 64 -11.83 -1.82 -10.32
N GLU A 65 -10.82 -2.66 -10.53
CA GLU A 65 -9.53 -2.20 -11.05
C GLU A 65 -9.69 -1.51 -12.40
N LYS A 66 -10.43 -2.13 -13.31
CA LYS A 66 -10.66 -1.56 -14.63
C LYS A 66 -11.38 -0.22 -14.55
N LYS A 67 -12.36 -0.13 -13.66
CA LYS A 67 -13.09 1.12 -13.46
C LYS A 67 -12.18 2.21 -12.91
N LEU A 68 -11.36 1.89 -11.93
CA LEU A 68 -10.45 2.86 -11.33
C LEU A 68 -9.40 3.34 -12.33
N LYS A 69 -8.95 2.46 -13.22
CA LYS A 69 -7.98 2.86 -14.25
C LYS A 69 -8.55 3.85 -15.24
N ARG A 70 -9.88 3.95 -15.35
CA ARG A 70 -10.54 4.94 -16.20
C ARG A 70 -10.77 6.27 -15.50
N TYR A 71 -10.64 6.31 -14.19
CA TYR A 71 -10.80 7.55 -13.44
C TYR A 71 -9.74 8.55 -13.85
N THR A 72 -10.09 9.83 -13.87
CA THR A 72 -9.09 10.88 -13.99
C THR A 72 -8.20 10.83 -12.76
N ARG A 73 -7.04 11.47 -12.86
CA ARG A 73 -6.14 11.55 -11.72
C ARG A 73 -6.82 12.21 -10.51
N ALA A 74 -7.58 13.27 -10.75
CA ALA A 74 -8.30 13.97 -9.67
C ALA A 74 -9.28 13.04 -8.97
N TRP A 75 -9.97 12.19 -9.70
CA TRP A 75 -10.92 11.24 -9.11
C TRP A 75 -10.21 10.17 -8.30
N LYS A 76 -9.06 9.70 -8.77
CA LYS A 76 -8.25 8.74 -8.01
C LYS A 76 -7.80 9.34 -6.69
N ILE A 77 -7.33 10.57 -6.73
CA ILE A 77 -6.90 11.29 -5.53
C ILE A 77 -8.07 11.46 -4.55
N ASN A 78 -9.24 11.85 -5.06
CA ASN A 78 -10.43 11.98 -4.23
C ASN A 78 -10.81 10.67 -3.56
N LEU A 79 -10.75 9.57 -4.31
CA LEU A 79 -11.05 8.24 -3.76
C LEU A 79 -10.12 7.90 -2.61
N ILE A 80 -8.83 8.12 -2.80
CA ILE A 80 -7.84 7.85 -1.77
C ILE A 80 -8.08 8.72 -0.54
N GLU A 81 -8.24 10.00 -0.75
CA GLU A 81 -8.32 10.96 0.35
C GLU A 81 -9.64 10.88 1.12
N ARG A 82 -10.64 10.22 0.56
CA ARG A 82 -11.89 9.99 1.27
C ARG A 82 -11.68 9.14 2.52
N THR A 83 -10.76 8.19 2.48
CA THR A 83 -10.48 7.31 3.61
C THR A 83 -9.05 7.47 4.14
N ASN A 84 -8.18 8.13 3.39
CA ASN A 84 -6.77 8.28 3.77
C ASN A 84 -6.29 9.68 3.35
N PRO A 85 -6.80 10.73 4.02
CA PRO A 85 -6.50 12.11 3.60
C PRO A 85 -5.04 12.50 3.71
N HIS A 86 -4.26 11.81 4.53
CA HIS A 86 -2.85 12.14 4.73
C HIS A 86 -1.91 11.19 3.99
N TRP A 87 -2.45 10.29 3.17
CA TRP A 87 -1.63 9.35 2.37
C TRP A 87 -0.67 8.51 3.22
N VAL A 88 -1.18 8.08 4.37
CA VAL A 88 -0.42 7.22 5.27
C VAL A 88 -0.25 5.84 4.61
N ASP A 89 0.91 5.21 4.81
CA ASP A 89 1.11 3.85 4.35
C ASP A 89 0.24 2.91 5.19
N LEU A 90 -0.75 2.28 4.56
CA LEU A 90 -1.70 1.41 5.25
C LEU A 90 -1.15 0.00 5.49
N TYR A 91 0.03 -0.31 4.93
CA TYR A 91 0.57 -1.66 5.04
C TYR A 91 0.77 -2.12 6.48
N PRO A 92 1.39 -1.33 7.38
CA PRO A 92 1.62 -1.82 8.75
C PRO A 92 0.33 -2.11 9.53
N ALA A 93 -0.78 -1.51 9.13
CA ALA A 93 -2.06 -1.68 9.82
C ALA A 93 -2.90 -2.80 9.24
N LEU A 94 -2.46 -3.47 8.18
CA LEU A 94 -3.24 -4.56 7.59
C LEU A 94 -3.36 -5.72 8.56
N PRO A 95 -4.56 -6.32 8.69
CA PRO A 95 -4.71 -7.53 9.48
C PRO A 95 -3.81 -8.63 8.93
N GLY A 96 -3.05 -9.29 9.79
CA GLY A 96 -2.15 -10.35 9.38
C GLY A 96 -0.72 -9.93 9.17
N VAL A 97 -0.44 -8.62 9.17
CA VAL A 97 0.94 -8.15 9.16
C VAL A 97 1.47 -8.29 10.57
N ALA A 98 2.58 -8.99 10.72
CA ALA A 98 3.17 -9.17 12.03
C ALA A 98 3.60 -7.82 12.58
N PRO A 99 3.23 -7.50 13.82
CA PRO A 99 3.69 -6.24 14.40
C PRO A 99 5.20 -6.24 14.48
N VAL A 100 5.78 -5.10 14.15
CA VAL A 100 7.20 -4.93 14.35
C VAL A 100 7.46 -5.07 15.83
N PRO A 101 8.32 -5.99 16.26
CA PRO A 101 8.60 -6.12 17.67
C PRO A 101 9.08 -4.79 18.19
N VAL A 102 8.41 -4.28 19.18
CA VAL A 102 8.92 -3.11 19.85
C VAL A 102 10.08 -3.60 20.66
N LEU A 103 11.24 -3.40 20.10
CA LEU A 103 12.41 -3.61 20.89
C LEU A 103 12.41 -2.52 21.90
N VAL A 104 11.98 -2.86 23.02
CA VAL A 104 12.13 -1.96 24.10
C VAL A 104 13.57 -1.70 24.19
N PRO A 105 13.94 -0.50 23.91
CA PRO A 105 15.32 -0.18 24.09
C PRO A 105 15.53 -0.29 25.51
N ARG A 106 16.16 -0.96 25.76
CA ARG A 106 16.34 -0.90 26.89
C ARG A 106 16.98 0.18 27.12
N GLY A 107 16.63 0.90 27.16
CA GLY A 107 17.06 2.04 27.32
C GLY A 107 17.21 2.89 26.32
N ASN A 108 17.09 2.81 26.02
CA ASN A 108 16.87 3.46 25.25
C ASN A 108 16.63 3.73 24.31
N LEU A 109 16.48 3.97 24.17
CA LEU A 109 16.16 4.06 23.25
C LEU A 109 16.04 4.70 22.47
N ASP A 110 16.26 5.02 22.25
CA ASP A 110 16.25 5.61 21.47
C ASP A 110 15.90 6.00 20.68
N PRO A 111 15.91 6.61 20.70
CA PRO A 111 15.60 6.99 19.89
C PRO A 111 15.73 7.37 18.83
N ARG A 112 15.72 7.56 18.59
CA ARG A 112 16.05 7.81 17.70
C ARG A 112 16.07 7.89 16.81
N PRO A 113 16.04 8.02 16.86
CA PRO A 113 16.39 8.06 15.97
C PRO A 113 16.57 7.85 15.21
N LYS A 114 16.52 8.17 15.15
CA LYS A 114 17.01 8.00 14.53
C LYS A 114 17.01 7.70 13.67
N ALA A 115 16.95 7.94 13.94
CA ALA A 115 17.32 7.68 13.37
C ALA A 115 17.43 7.28 12.71
N GLU A 116 17.25 7.45 12.52
CA GLU A 116 17.77 7.10 12.10
C GLU A 116 17.80 6.60 11.61
N ASP A 117 17.75 6.86 11.77
CA ASP A 117 18.19 6.37 11.43
C ASP A 117 18.00 5.74 10.98
N ASP A 118 17.90 6.03 11.07
CA ASP A 118 18.05 5.53 10.78
C ASP A 118 17.77 5.15 10.44
N SER A 119 17.73 5.50 10.63
CA SER A 119 17.76 5.23 10.53
C SER A 119 17.67 5.01 10.26
#